data_c77767eda7ed9acb1cdf7c93c2530ab8
#
_entry.id   c77767eda7ed9acb1cdf7c93c2530ab8
#
_cell.length_a   1.000
_cell.length_b   1.000
_cell.length_c   1.000
_cell.angle_alpha   90.00
_cell.angle_beta   90.00
_cell.angle_gamma   90.00
#
_symmetry.space_group_name_H-M   'P 1'
#
loop_
_entity.id
_entity.type
_entity.pdbx_description
1 polymer ?
#
loop_
_entity_poly.entity_id
_entity_poly.type
_entity_poly.pdbx_seq_one_letter_code
_entity_poly.pdbx_strand_id
1 'polypeptide(L)'
;MNVRLRTILGWNSGLVHGDKFCVNQYQAQIDMLTVTEDHHEQNIAYERVKYITHHVFEDAIMIAHNHPKLSQYQHTDARVIALPDEPVDQIMGMMLYLKFNAVMENRMVVTDVEISSVQGDNMGYLHSHDENLSSGLILDGWRVDACPTWYDIPTTHTRDKVVSLNARPEWTDHGLAWTDATDKETNSVVFANFGRDADK
;
A
#
# COMPACT_ATOMS: atom_id res chain seq x y z
N MET A 1 -4.61 -24.65 2.01
CA MET A 1 -5.99 -24.16 1.65
C MET A 1 -5.90 -22.63 1.56
N ASN A 2 -6.17 -22.03 0.38
CA ASN A 2 -6.13 -20.58 0.24
C ASN A 2 -7.36 -19.96 0.92
N VAL A 3 -7.15 -19.02 1.82
CA VAL A 3 -8.21 -18.30 2.53
C VAL A 3 -8.38 -16.93 1.89
N ARG A 4 -9.63 -16.56 1.58
CA ARG A 4 -9.97 -15.21 1.13
C ARG A 4 -10.21 -14.32 2.35
N LEU A 5 -9.53 -13.21 2.38
CA LEU A 5 -9.63 -12.20 3.43
C LEU A 5 -10.09 -10.88 2.84
N ARG A 6 -10.80 -10.10 3.62
CA ARG A 6 -11.22 -8.75 3.28
C ARG A 6 -10.88 -7.80 4.42
N THR A 7 -10.32 -6.67 4.11
CA THR A 7 -10.06 -5.58 5.06
C THR A 7 -10.55 -4.26 4.51
N ILE A 8 -10.81 -3.31 5.41
CA ILE A 8 -11.13 -1.93 5.06
C ILE A 8 -10.07 -1.05 5.72
N LEU A 9 -9.44 -0.21 4.92
CA LEU A 9 -8.42 0.73 5.34
C LEU A 9 -8.91 2.15 5.05
N GLY A 10 -8.62 3.07 5.96
CA GLY A 10 -8.93 4.49 5.78
C GLY A 10 -7.72 5.34 6.11
N TRP A 11 -7.53 6.44 5.40
CA TRP A 11 -6.47 7.41 5.66
C TRP A 11 -6.84 8.79 5.10
N ASN A 12 -6.14 9.81 5.57
CA ASN A 12 -6.25 11.17 5.06
C ASN A 12 -4.96 11.56 4.35
N SER A 13 -5.07 12.28 3.25
CA SER A 13 -3.91 12.79 2.50
C SER A 13 -4.21 14.15 1.92
N GLY A 14 -3.18 14.95 1.72
CA GLY A 14 -3.25 16.09 0.83
C GLY A 14 -3.28 15.62 -0.62
N LEU A 15 -4.06 16.29 -1.44
CA LEU A 15 -4.23 15.99 -2.86
C LEU A 15 -3.91 17.23 -3.67
N VAL A 16 -3.00 17.12 -4.64
CA VAL A 16 -2.73 18.17 -5.62
C VAL A 16 -3.27 17.70 -6.97
N HIS A 17 -4.35 18.33 -7.41
CA HIS A 17 -4.97 18.07 -8.70
C HIS A 17 -5.08 19.37 -9.50
N GLY A 18 -4.43 19.43 -10.65
CA GLY A 18 -4.25 20.67 -11.37
C GLY A 18 -3.62 21.75 -10.48
N ASP A 19 -4.22 22.95 -10.42
CA ASP A 19 -3.70 24.04 -9.58
C ASP A 19 -4.19 24.02 -8.12
N LYS A 20 -5.02 23.07 -7.76
CA LYS A 20 -5.70 23.02 -6.46
C LYS A 20 -5.01 22.05 -5.51
N PHE A 21 -4.90 22.48 -4.26
CA PHE A 21 -4.59 21.62 -3.12
C PHE A 21 -5.85 21.44 -2.27
N CYS A 22 -6.14 20.22 -1.89
CA CYS A 22 -7.21 19.93 -0.95
C CYS A 22 -6.82 18.75 -0.05
N VAL A 23 -7.46 18.64 1.10
CA VAL A 23 -7.38 17.43 1.92
C VAL A 23 -8.43 16.45 1.41
N ASN A 24 -8.04 15.21 1.27
CA ASN A 24 -8.93 14.13 0.86
C ASN A 24 -8.90 13.01 1.90
N GLN A 25 -10.04 12.43 2.14
CA GLN A 25 -10.20 11.24 2.95
C GLN A 25 -10.50 10.06 2.04
N TYR A 26 -9.71 9.03 2.15
CA TYR A 26 -9.83 7.79 1.39
C TYR A 26 -10.36 6.67 2.25
N GLN A 27 -11.13 5.80 1.63
CA GLN A 27 -11.48 4.48 2.16
C GLN A 27 -11.24 3.45 1.08
N ALA A 28 -10.51 2.40 1.40
CA ALA A 28 -10.25 1.29 0.49
C ALA A 28 -10.67 -0.03 1.13
N GLN A 29 -11.47 -0.80 0.40
CA GLN A 29 -11.77 -2.19 0.69
C GLN A 29 -10.84 -3.07 -0.15
N ILE A 30 -10.11 -3.95 0.51
CA ILE A 30 -9.08 -4.78 -0.11
C ILE A 30 -9.45 -6.25 0.08
N ASP A 31 -9.59 -6.96 -1.02
CA ASP A 31 -9.73 -8.41 -1.04
C ASP A 31 -8.38 -9.07 -1.30
N MET A 32 -8.05 -10.08 -0.51
CA MET A 32 -6.75 -10.75 -0.56
C MET A 32 -6.92 -12.26 -0.46
N LEU A 33 -5.98 -13.00 -1.03
CA LEU A 33 -5.83 -14.44 -0.89
C LEU A 33 -4.53 -14.76 -0.14
N THR A 34 -4.58 -15.70 0.80
CA THR A 34 -3.36 -16.24 1.40
C THR A 34 -2.69 -17.19 0.41
N VAL A 35 -1.39 -17.07 0.24
CA VAL A 35 -0.56 -17.94 -0.60
C VAL A 35 0.28 -18.88 0.29
N THR A 36 0.93 -18.32 1.30
CA THR A 36 1.64 -19.12 2.30
C THR A 36 0.67 -19.76 3.29
N GLU A 37 1.00 -20.92 3.81
CA GLU A 37 0.28 -21.57 4.91
C GLU A 37 0.82 -21.15 6.29
N ASP A 38 1.93 -20.41 6.32
CA ASP A 38 2.52 -19.90 7.55
C ASP A 38 1.74 -18.67 8.04
N HIS A 39 1.00 -18.81 9.13
CA HIS A 39 0.22 -17.73 9.72
C HIS A 39 1.06 -16.54 10.19
N HIS A 40 2.31 -16.78 10.59
CA HIS A 40 3.21 -15.71 10.99
C HIS A 40 3.58 -14.83 9.79
N GLU A 41 3.93 -15.45 8.66
CA GLU A 41 4.19 -14.72 7.42
C GLU A 41 2.93 -13.99 6.89
N GLN A 42 1.74 -14.60 7.02
CA GLN A 42 0.48 -13.92 6.68
C GLN A 42 0.28 -12.67 7.53
N ASN A 43 0.54 -12.74 8.83
CA ASN A 43 0.44 -11.59 9.72
C ASN A 43 1.44 -10.50 9.36
N ILE A 44 2.70 -10.85 9.11
CA ILE A 44 3.73 -9.89 8.65
C ILE A 44 3.28 -9.21 7.34
N ALA A 45 2.78 -9.99 6.37
CA ALA A 45 2.29 -9.45 5.11
C ALA A 45 1.19 -8.40 5.33
N TYR A 46 0.23 -8.70 6.19
CA TYR A 46 -0.85 -7.78 6.52
C TYR A 46 -0.37 -6.54 7.30
N GLU A 47 0.54 -6.71 8.26
CA GLU A 47 1.12 -5.59 9.00
C GLU A 47 1.93 -4.66 8.09
N ARG A 48 2.60 -5.17 7.05
CA ARG A 48 3.26 -4.35 6.04
C ARG A 48 2.25 -3.49 5.26
N VAL A 49 1.08 -4.03 4.92
CA VAL A 49 0.01 -3.26 4.27
C VAL A 49 -0.47 -2.14 5.19
N LYS A 50 -0.72 -2.42 6.47
CA LYS A 50 -1.09 -1.39 7.46
C LYS A 50 0.00 -0.34 7.64
N TYR A 51 1.26 -0.77 7.68
CA TYR A 51 2.40 0.15 7.77
C TYR A 51 2.40 1.16 6.61
N ILE A 52 2.24 0.68 5.38
CA ILE A 52 2.18 1.56 4.21
C ILE A 52 1.00 2.54 4.33
N THR A 53 -0.16 2.07 4.75
CA THR A 53 -1.34 2.93 4.89
C THR A 53 -1.13 4.01 5.95
N HIS A 54 -0.66 3.64 7.15
CA HIS A 54 -0.62 4.56 8.29
C HIS A 54 0.69 5.34 8.43
N HIS A 55 1.79 4.84 7.87
CA HIS A 55 3.09 5.51 8.00
C HIS A 55 3.61 6.11 6.70
N VAL A 56 3.03 5.74 5.56
CA VAL A 56 3.43 6.30 4.27
C VAL A 56 2.35 7.19 3.69
N PHE A 57 1.09 6.75 3.66
CA PHE A 57 -0.01 7.48 3.03
C PHE A 57 -0.69 8.50 3.94
N GLU A 58 -0.86 8.18 5.24
CA GLU A 58 -1.46 9.10 6.19
C GLU A 58 -0.66 10.41 6.24
N ASP A 59 -1.36 11.54 6.16
CA ASP A 59 -0.82 12.89 6.19
C ASP A 59 0.20 13.21 5.07
N ALA A 60 0.29 12.38 4.03
CA ALA A 60 1.14 12.65 2.89
C ALA A 60 0.46 13.58 1.87
N ILE A 61 1.25 14.25 1.05
CA ILE A 61 0.78 15.01 -0.11
C ILE A 61 0.95 14.16 -1.36
N MET A 62 -0.16 13.79 -1.98
CA MET A 62 -0.18 13.06 -3.25
C MET A 62 -0.16 14.04 -4.41
N ILE A 63 0.77 13.86 -5.34
CA ILE A 63 0.97 14.77 -6.48
C ILE A 63 1.54 14.00 -7.67
N ALA A 64 1.16 14.37 -8.89
CA ALA A 64 1.76 13.79 -10.08
C ALA A 64 3.26 14.12 -10.18
N HIS A 65 4.09 13.17 -10.60
CA HIS A 65 5.54 13.34 -10.66
C HIS A 65 5.98 14.44 -11.63
N ASN A 66 5.21 14.66 -12.68
CA ASN A 66 5.46 15.69 -13.69
C ASN A 66 4.78 17.02 -13.37
N HIS A 67 4.15 17.15 -12.20
CA HIS A 67 3.42 18.35 -11.83
C HIS A 67 4.36 19.55 -11.63
N PRO A 68 4.09 20.71 -12.24
CA PRO A 68 5.00 21.87 -12.22
C PRO A 68 5.27 22.44 -10.82
N LYS A 69 4.37 22.23 -9.88
CA LYS A 69 4.51 22.67 -8.49
C LYS A 69 5.17 21.64 -7.56
N LEU A 70 5.58 20.47 -8.06
CA LEU A 70 6.15 19.42 -7.21
C LEU A 70 7.32 19.96 -6.36
N SER A 71 8.21 20.74 -6.95
CA SER A 71 9.35 21.32 -6.24
C SER A 71 8.95 22.24 -5.07
N GLN A 72 7.79 22.88 -5.13
CA GLN A 72 7.29 23.74 -4.06
C GLN A 72 6.90 22.91 -2.84
N TYR A 73 6.23 21.77 -3.06
CA TYR A 73 5.82 20.86 -1.98
C TYR A 73 7.01 20.15 -1.34
N GLN A 74 8.10 19.92 -2.08
CA GLN A 74 9.33 19.33 -1.54
C GLN A 74 9.98 20.16 -0.43
N HIS A 75 9.67 21.46 -0.35
CA HIS A 75 10.16 22.36 0.70
C HIS A 75 9.24 22.44 1.92
N THR A 76 8.10 21.77 1.90
CA THR A 76 7.21 21.67 3.06
C THR A 76 7.72 20.63 4.05
N ASP A 77 7.21 20.65 5.27
CA ASP A 77 7.51 19.59 6.27
C ASP A 77 6.69 18.33 6.06
N ALA A 78 5.69 18.38 5.18
CA ALA A 78 4.87 17.23 4.85
C ALA A 78 5.64 16.22 3.98
N ARG A 79 5.30 14.94 4.15
CA ARG A 79 5.74 13.88 3.25
C ARG A 79 5.07 14.07 1.90
N VAL A 80 5.83 13.96 0.82
CA VAL A 80 5.33 14.09 -0.55
C VAL A 80 5.49 12.77 -1.27
N ILE A 81 4.40 12.27 -1.85
CA ILE A 81 4.38 11.05 -2.67
C ILE A 81 4.14 11.46 -4.11
N ALA A 82 5.17 11.26 -4.94
CA ALA A 82 5.08 11.51 -6.36
C ALA A 82 4.47 10.29 -7.06
N LEU A 83 3.28 10.47 -7.64
CA LEU A 83 2.56 9.46 -8.39
C LEU A 83 2.89 9.56 -9.88
N PRO A 84 2.74 8.48 -10.66
CA PRO A 84 3.01 8.52 -12.10
C PRO A 84 2.07 9.45 -12.86
N ASP A 85 0.86 9.64 -12.37
CA ASP A 85 -0.17 10.49 -12.98
C ASP A 85 -0.94 11.26 -11.90
N GLU A 86 -1.95 12.03 -12.31
CA GLU A 86 -2.83 12.78 -11.42
C GLU A 86 -3.47 11.86 -10.36
N PRO A 87 -3.49 12.27 -9.08
CA PRO A 87 -3.93 11.43 -7.97
C PRO A 87 -5.46 11.32 -7.86
N VAL A 88 -6.09 10.81 -8.90
CA VAL A 88 -7.52 10.46 -8.92
C VAL A 88 -7.74 9.05 -8.35
N ASP A 89 -8.97 8.73 -7.91
CA ASP A 89 -9.27 7.46 -7.26
C ASP A 89 -8.88 6.23 -8.10
N GLN A 90 -8.97 6.31 -9.41
CA GLN A 90 -8.51 5.26 -10.33
C GLN A 90 -7.01 4.98 -10.17
N ILE A 91 -6.19 6.03 -10.22
CA ILE A 91 -4.73 5.93 -10.07
C ILE A 91 -4.37 5.44 -8.68
N MET A 92 -5.09 5.91 -7.66
CA MET A 92 -4.90 5.46 -6.29
C MET A 92 -5.24 3.97 -6.13
N GLY A 93 -6.33 3.48 -6.73
CA GLY A 93 -6.70 2.06 -6.69
C GLY A 93 -5.66 1.16 -7.34
N MET A 94 -5.16 1.54 -8.51
CA MET A 94 -4.07 0.84 -9.20
C MET A 94 -2.78 0.85 -8.36
N MET A 95 -2.41 1.99 -7.81
CA MET A 95 -1.23 2.13 -6.96
C MET A 95 -1.33 1.24 -5.72
N LEU A 96 -2.47 1.22 -5.03
CA LEU A 96 -2.70 0.35 -3.87
C LEU A 96 -2.53 -1.12 -4.24
N TYR A 97 -3.16 -1.55 -5.35
CA TYR A 97 -3.05 -2.92 -5.85
C TYR A 97 -1.58 -3.32 -6.06
N LEU A 98 -0.82 -2.51 -6.78
CA LEU A 98 0.57 -2.79 -7.09
C LEU A 98 1.45 -2.74 -5.83
N LYS A 99 1.26 -1.71 -5.00
CA LYS A 99 2.09 -1.49 -3.81
C LYS A 99 1.89 -2.57 -2.76
N PHE A 100 0.64 -2.94 -2.49
CA PHE A 100 0.35 -3.97 -1.50
C PHE A 100 0.85 -5.34 -1.96
N ASN A 101 0.67 -5.70 -3.23
CA ASN A 101 1.24 -6.93 -3.76
C ASN A 101 2.78 -6.93 -3.67
N ALA A 102 3.42 -5.79 -3.96
CA ALA A 102 4.88 -5.69 -3.86
C ALA A 102 5.40 -5.87 -2.43
N VAL A 103 4.72 -5.29 -1.42
CA VAL A 103 5.18 -5.40 -0.02
C VAL A 103 4.88 -6.74 0.63
N MET A 104 3.85 -7.44 0.16
CA MET A 104 3.49 -8.77 0.66
C MET A 104 4.35 -9.90 0.07
N GLU A 105 5.08 -9.64 -1.01
CA GLU A 105 6.07 -10.54 -1.62
C GLU A 105 5.54 -11.99 -1.78
N ASN A 106 4.34 -12.13 -2.33
CA ASN A 106 3.65 -13.40 -2.55
C ASN A 106 3.30 -14.24 -1.29
N ARG A 107 3.35 -13.69 -0.08
CA ARG A 107 2.77 -14.36 1.10
C ARG A 107 1.26 -14.26 1.11
N MET A 108 0.78 -13.12 0.64
CA MET A 108 -0.62 -12.86 0.32
C MET A 108 -0.68 -12.12 -1.01
N VAL A 109 -1.81 -12.19 -1.69
CA VAL A 109 -2.03 -11.52 -2.98
C VAL A 109 -3.33 -10.73 -2.91
N VAL A 110 -3.28 -9.44 -3.24
CA VAL A 110 -4.47 -8.62 -3.45
C VAL A 110 -5.14 -9.08 -4.74
N THR A 111 -6.42 -9.36 -4.68
CA THR A 111 -7.24 -9.70 -5.85
C THR A 111 -8.05 -8.53 -6.34
N ASP A 112 -8.61 -7.74 -5.41
CA ASP A 112 -9.49 -6.63 -5.74
C ASP A 112 -9.22 -5.47 -4.76
N VAL A 113 -9.32 -4.27 -5.29
CA VAL A 113 -9.27 -3.01 -4.54
C VAL A 113 -10.47 -2.17 -4.93
N GLU A 114 -11.34 -1.89 -3.98
CA GLU A 114 -12.39 -0.88 -4.14
C GLU A 114 -11.99 0.34 -3.32
N ILE A 115 -11.82 1.48 -3.97
CA ILE A 115 -11.45 2.74 -3.34
C ILE A 115 -12.51 3.79 -3.58
N SER A 116 -12.76 4.60 -2.57
CA SER A 116 -13.60 5.79 -2.64
C SER A 116 -12.96 6.94 -1.88
N SER A 117 -13.29 8.16 -2.26
CA SER A 117 -12.80 9.33 -1.56
C SER A 117 -13.85 10.45 -1.50
N VAL A 118 -13.66 11.38 -0.56
CA VAL A 118 -14.56 12.53 -0.42
C VAL A 118 -14.51 13.43 -1.66
N GLN A 119 -13.34 13.62 -2.27
CA GLN A 119 -13.18 14.41 -3.49
C GLN A 119 -13.75 13.69 -4.73
N GLY A 120 -13.89 12.38 -4.68
CA GLY A 120 -14.56 11.56 -5.69
C GLY A 120 -16.07 11.36 -5.41
N ASP A 121 -16.70 12.25 -4.61
CA ASP A 121 -18.12 12.16 -4.23
C ASP A 121 -18.51 10.83 -3.58
N ASN A 122 -17.55 10.15 -2.95
CA ASN A 122 -17.68 8.81 -2.36
C ASN A 122 -18.13 7.74 -3.38
N MET A 123 -17.88 7.96 -4.67
CA MET A 123 -18.05 6.92 -5.68
C MET A 123 -16.95 5.87 -5.51
N GLY A 124 -17.35 4.60 -5.45
CA GLY A 124 -16.41 3.48 -5.42
C GLY A 124 -15.81 3.25 -6.81
N TYR A 125 -14.48 3.22 -6.89
CA TYR A 125 -13.75 2.72 -8.04
C TYR A 125 -13.20 1.33 -7.71
N LEU A 126 -13.58 0.33 -8.52
CA LEU A 126 -13.11 -1.04 -8.36
C LEU A 126 -11.97 -1.31 -9.34
N HIS A 127 -10.84 -1.77 -8.82
CA HIS A 127 -9.72 -2.30 -9.59
C HIS A 127 -9.54 -3.77 -9.26
N SER A 128 -9.65 -4.64 -10.26
CA SER A 128 -9.57 -6.10 -10.09
C SER A 128 -8.34 -6.68 -10.79
N HIS A 129 -7.95 -7.88 -10.38
CA HIS A 129 -6.87 -8.63 -11.02
C HIS A 129 -7.12 -8.86 -12.51
N ASP A 130 -8.38 -9.13 -12.88
CA ASP A 130 -8.77 -9.40 -14.28
C ASP A 130 -8.61 -8.17 -15.17
N GLU A 131 -8.75 -6.97 -14.63
CA GLU A 131 -8.53 -5.72 -15.36
C GLU A 131 -7.06 -5.54 -15.73
N ASN A 132 -6.14 -6.00 -14.89
CA ASN A 132 -4.71 -5.97 -15.19
C ASN A 132 -4.34 -6.86 -16.38
N LEU A 133 -5.07 -7.96 -16.57
CA LEU A 133 -4.84 -8.88 -17.67
C LEU A 133 -5.45 -8.38 -19.00
N SER A 134 -6.55 -7.63 -18.92
CA SER A 134 -7.32 -7.24 -20.09
C SER A 134 -7.02 -5.84 -20.62
N SER A 135 -6.57 -4.93 -19.78
CA SER A 135 -6.52 -3.51 -20.15
C SER A 135 -5.27 -3.08 -20.88
N GLY A 136 -4.14 -3.80 -20.73
CA GLY A 136 -2.87 -3.37 -21.30
C GLY A 136 -2.53 -1.92 -20.94
N LEU A 137 -3.11 -1.38 -19.88
CA LEU A 137 -2.95 -0.01 -19.42
C LEU A 137 -1.52 0.18 -18.94
N ILE A 138 -0.71 0.64 -19.86
CA ILE A 138 0.62 1.17 -19.56
C ILE A 138 0.39 2.64 -19.23
N LEU A 139 0.17 2.94 -17.96
CA LEU A 139 0.44 4.28 -17.46
C LEU A 139 1.93 4.50 -17.58
N ASP A 140 2.36 5.68 -17.98
CA ASP A 140 3.74 6.07 -18.31
C ASP A 140 4.76 5.40 -17.37
N GLY A 141 5.31 4.26 -17.81
CA GLY A 141 6.24 3.42 -17.05
C GLY A 141 5.62 2.43 -16.04
N TRP A 142 4.30 2.35 -15.90
CA TRP A 142 3.65 1.33 -15.08
C TRP A 142 3.35 0.09 -15.90
N ARG A 143 3.79 -1.05 -15.40
CA ARG A 143 3.45 -2.34 -15.98
C ARG A 143 2.35 -2.97 -15.14
N VAL A 144 1.13 -2.90 -15.65
CA VAL A 144 -0.06 -3.41 -14.95
C VAL A 144 -0.24 -4.92 -15.17
N ASP A 145 0.35 -5.45 -16.24
CA ASP A 145 0.29 -6.85 -16.66
C ASP A 145 1.17 -7.81 -15.83
N ALA A 146 2.10 -7.26 -15.06
CA ALA A 146 2.93 -8.04 -14.17
C ALA A 146 2.86 -7.41 -12.78
N CYS A 147 2.55 -8.17 -11.75
CA CYS A 147 2.58 -7.66 -10.38
C CYS A 147 3.98 -7.11 -10.07
N PRO A 148 4.24 -5.80 -10.25
CA PRO A 148 5.59 -5.28 -10.19
C PRO A 148 6.05 -5.28 -8.74
N THR A 149 7.32 -5.56 -8.57
CA THR A 149 8.01 -5.33 -7.30
C THR A 149 8.16 -3.84 -7.04
N TRP A 150 8.64 -3.47 -5.85
CA TRP A 150 8.91 -2.07 -5.51
C TRP A 150 9.78 -1.34 -6.54
N TYR A 151 10.72 -2.03 -7.18
CA TYR A 151 11.69 -1.45 -8.12
C TYR A 151 11.12 -1.23 -9.52
N ASP A 152 9.99 -1.86 -9.83
CA ASP A 152 9.36 -1.75 -11.14
C ASP A 152 8.42 -0.55 -11.22
N ILE A 153 8.06 0.05 -10.07
CA ILE A 153 7.24 1.24 -9.99
C ILE A 153 8.12 2.48 -10.18
N PRO A 154 7.88 3.31 -11.19
CA PRO A 154 8.70 4.48 -11.49
C PRO A 154 8.81 5.45 -10.31
N THR A 155 9.96 6.05 -10.17
CA THR A 155 10.22 7.11 -9.20
C THR A 155 10.98 8.23 -9.86
N THR A 156 10.66 9.45 -9.48
CA THR A 156 11.25 10.63 -10.07
C THR A 156 12.14 11.41 -9.12
N HIS A 157 12.10 11.12 -7.84
CA HIS A 157 12.79 11.96 -6.84
C HIS A 157 13.46 11.14 -5.75
N THR A 158 14.70 11.52 -5.44
CA THR A 158 15.57 10.92 -4.43
C THR A 158 15.85 11.85 -3.25
N ARG A 159 15.06 12.91 -3.05
CA ARG A 159 15.27 13.84 -1.94
C ARG A 159 14.61 13.34 -0.66
N ASP A 160 15.20 13.67 0.49
CA ASP A 160 14.86 13.15 1.82
C ASP A 160 13.38 13.30 2.23
N LYS A 161 12.65 14.25 1.64
CA LYS A 161 11.22 14.49 1.95
C LYS A 161 10.25 13.90 0.93
N VAL A 162 10.72 13.38 -0.18
CA VAL A 162 9.87 12.73 -1.19
C VAL A 162 9.98 11.23 -1.03
N VAL A 163 8.88 10.60 -0.69
CA VAL A 163 8.80 9.15 -0.65
C VAL A 163 8.66 8.65 -2.07
N SER A 164 9.69 7.99 -2.54
CA SER A 164 9.63 7.26 -3.79
C SER A 164 8.73 6.03 -3.64
N LEU A 165 7.86 5.77 -4.60
CA LEU A 165 7.10 4.52 -4.65
C LEU A 165 8.00 3.29 -4.77
N ASN A 166 9.24 3.44 -5.24
CA ASN A 166 10.25 2.40 -5.24
C ASN A 166 11.01 2.29 -3.92
N ALA A 167 10.86 3.26 -3.00
CA ALA A 167 11.53 3.16 -1.72
C ALA A 167 11.02 1.94 -0.97
N ARG A 168 11.95 1.12 -0.53
CA ARG A 168 11.67 -0.07 0.25
C ARG A 168 11.97 0.24 1.70
N PRO A 169 11.00 0.15 2.62
CA PRO A 169 11.28 0.24 4.05
C PRO A 169 12.27 -0.86 4.47
N GLU A 170 13.16 -0.54 5.38
CA GLU A 170 13.98 -1.56 6.05
C GLU A 170 13.08 -2.30 7.05
N TRP A 171 12.45 -3.37 6.59
CA TRP A 171 11.45 -4.10 7.35
C TRP A 171 11.95 -4.65 8.69
N THR A 172 13.25 -4.90 8.81
CA THR A 172 13.91 -5.28 10.07
C THR A 172 13.75 -4.22 11.14
N ASP A 173 13.87 -2.93 10.79
CA ASP A 173 13.75 -1.82 11.74
C ASP A 173 12.33 -1.67 12.30
N HIS A 174 11.35 -2.25 11.61
CA HIS A 174 9.95 -2.23 12.00
C HIS A 174 9.46 -3.57 12.57
N GLY A 175 10.33 -4.58 12.70
CA GLY A 175 9.95 -5.93 13.13
C GLY A 175 9.05 -6.66 12.12
N LEU A 176 9.11 -6.26 10.86
CA LEU A 176 8.29 -6.78 9.76
C LEU A 176 9.12 -7.52 8.70
N ALA A 177 10.34 -7.95 9.06
CA ALA A 177 11.14 -8.82 8.21
C ALA A 177 10.53 -10.22 8.14
N TRP A 178 10.75 -10.92 7.02
CA TRP A 178 10.39 -12.33 6.93
C TRP A 178 11.30 -13.15 7.84
N THR A 179 10.72 -14.16 8.49
CA THR A 179 11.51 -15.12 9.25
C THR A 179 12.16 -16.08 8.26
N ASP A 180 13.48 -16.11 8.20
CA ASP A 180 14.19 -17.10 7.40
C ASP A 180 13.88 -18.52 7.89
N ALA A 181 13.77 -19.46 6.95
CA ALA A 181 13.44 -20.84 7.25
C ALA A 181 14.44 -21.53 8.22
N THR A 182 15.64 -20.95 8.37
CA THR A 182 16.68 -21.42 9.28
C THR A 182 16.41 -21.05 10.74
N ASP A 183 15.58 -20.04 11.02
CA ASP A 183 15.24 -19.63 12.38
C ASP A 183 14.08 -20.40 12.99
N LYS A 184 13.47 -21.35 12.22
CA LYS A 184 12.32 -22.16 12.67
C LYS A 184 12.67 -23.14 13.82
N GLU A 185 13.94 -23.36 14.13
CA GLU A 185 14.33 -24.33 15.17
C GLU A 185 14.33 -23.77 16.60
N THR A 186 14.14 -22.45 16.81
CA THR A 186 14.28 -21.84 18.14
C THR A 186 13.06 -21.07 18.67
N ASN A 187 11.98 -20.95 17.92
CA ASN A 187 10.80 -20.25 18.43
C ASN A 187 9.82 -21.19 19.12
N SER A 188 9.99 -21.32 20.43
CA SER A 188 8.92 -21.82 21.30
C SER A 188 7.67 -20.99 21.09
N VAL A 189 6.57 -21.63 20.74
CA VAL A 189 5.25 -21.02 20.65
C VAL A 189 4.89 -20.41 21.99
N VAL A 190 4.97 -19.10 22.10
CA VAL A 190 4.43 -18.37 23.25
C VAL A 190 2.92 -18.34 23.07
N PHE A 191 2.24 -19.29 23.70
CA PHE A 191 0.80 -19.19 23.85
C PHE A 191 0.51 -18.00 24.75
N ALA A 192 -0.07 -16.93 24.19
CA ALA A 192 -0.66 -15.87 24.97
C ALA A 192 -1.80 -16.49 25.77
N ASN A 193 -1.58 -16.73 27.05
CA ASN A 193 -2.62 -17.16 27.96
C ASN A 193 -3.52 -15.94 28.24
N PHE A 194 -4.61 -15.82 27.50
CA PHE A 194 -5.71 -14.94 27.88
C PHE A 194 -6.36 -15.54 29.11
N GLY A 195 -5.76 -15.28 30.28
CA GLY A 195 -6.29 -15.70 31.57
C GLY A 195 -7.70 -15.13 31.75
N ARG A 196 -8.69 -16.00 31.74
CA ARG A 196 -9.91 -15.77 32.48
C ARG A 196 -9.51 -15.73 33.95
N ASP A 197 -9.35 -14.58 34.53
CA ASP A 197 -9.53 -14.44 35.97
C ASP A 197 -11.02 -14.51 36.24
N ALA A 198 -11.44 -15.75 36.50
CA ALA A 198 -12.70 -16.00 37.16
C ALA A 198 -12.41 -16.08 38.66
N ASP A 199 -13.06 -15.21 39.41
CA ASP A 199 -13.45 -15.35 40.82
C ASP A 199 -12.32 -15.50 41.88
N LYS A 200 -12.10 -14.39 42.60
CA LYS A 200 -12.43 -14.39 44.06
C LYS A 200 -12.60 -12.94 44.58
#